data_ed982e3e4673eb1ca044abcb026ab5cd
#
_entry.id   ed982e3e4673eb1ca044abcb026ab5cd
#
_cell.length_a   1.000
_cell.length_b   1.000
_cell.length_c   1.000
_cell.angle_alpha   90.00
_cell.angle_beta   90.00
_cell.angle_gamma   90.00
#
_symmetry.space_group_name_H-M   'P 1'
#
loop_
_entity.id
_entity.type
_entity.pdbx_description
1 polymer ?
#
loop_
_entity_poly.entity_id
_entity_poly.type
_entity_poly.pdbx_seq_one_letter_code
_entity_poly.pdbx_strand_id
1 'polypeptide(L)'
;MNAVRSALFMLYAILWSVLSAPLVVMAGPLLRGIWAYRFGKLWRLGTQFGVEHILGIRPRVIGRENMPDEACVILSKHQSAWETMTLQDIVPKGRYCVFVLKRELLKVPFVGWGLAAMKMISIDRSAGKDALDQVVSQGRERLKQGFYVIVFPEGTRVAPGQKKRYKSGGAYLATHVGCKVVPIAHDAGELWPRQAFLKKPGTVTISIGPAFDATGLSEGEVNARAEAWIEAEMRRISPHRYRDAAQAN
;
A
#
# COMPACT_ATOMS: atom_id res chain seq x y z
N MET A 1 -19.69 -21.08 -4.25
CA MET A 1 -19.16 -20.18 -5.30
C MET A 1 -17.86 -19.44 -4.89
N ASN A 2 -17.77 -18.79 -3.73
CA ASN A 2 -16.55 -18.04 -3.34
C ASN A 2 -15.30 -18.93 -3.15
N ALA A 3 -15.46 -20.16 -2.63
CA ALA A 3 -14.36 -21.11 -2.48
C ALA A 3 -13.76 -21.51 -3.85
N VAL A 4 -14.63 -21.82 -4.82
CA VAL A 4 -14.21 -22.18 -6.18
C VAL A 4 -13.46 -21.01 -6.84
N ARG A 5 -14.00 -19.78 -6.78
CA ARG A 5 -13.34 -18.58 -7.31
C ARG A 5 -11.98 -18.34 -6.63
N SER A 6 -11.90 -18.52 -5.30
CA SER A 6 -10.65 -18.34 -4.55
C SER A 6 -9.61 -19.40 -4.92
N ALA A 7 -10.03 -20.64 -5.13
CA ALA A 7 -9.15 -21.73 -5.59
C ALA A 7 -8.64 -21.49 -7.02
N LEU A 8 -9.54 -21.14 -7.94
CA LEU A 8 -9.19 -20.81 -9.32
C LEU A 8 -8.24 -19.61 -9.39
N PHE A 9 -8.50 -18.57 -8.60
CA PHE A 9 -7.59 -17.43 -8.53
C PHE A 9 -6.22 -17.82 -7.97
N MET A 10 -6.17 -18.66 -6.94
CA MET A 10 -4.89 -19.11 -6.38
C MET A 10 -4.08 -19.89 -7.43
N LEU A 11 -4.71 -20.82 -8.14
CA LEU A 11 -4.07 -21.53 -9.23
C LEU A 11 -3.59 -20.58 -10.34
N TYR A 12 -4.45 -19.67 -10.78
CA TYR A 12 -4.09 -18.65 -11.76
C TYR A 12 -2.91 -17.80 -11.29
N ALA A 13 -2.93 -17.30 -10.04
CA ALA A 13 -1.88 -16.44 -9.50
C ALA A 13 -0.52 -17.18 -9.38
N ILE A 14 -0.55 -18.48 -9.04
CA ILE A 14 0.67 -19.32 -9.03
C ILE A 14 1.20 -19.47 -10.45
N LEU A 15 0.38 -19.90 -11.41
CA LEU A 15 0.78 -20.10 -12.80
C LEU A 15 1.30 -18.78 -13.41
N TRP A 16 0.57 -17.68 -13.21
CA TRP A 16 0.98 -16.35 -13.65
C TRP A 16 2.33 -15.92 -13.05
N SER A 17 2.52 -16.16 -11.74
CA SER A 17 3.78 -15.84 -11.07
C SER A 17 4.95 -16.70 -11.59
N VAL A 18 4.73 -17.98 -11.81
CA VAL A 18 5.76 -18.88 -12.37
C VAL A 18 6.14 -18.46 -13.80
N LEU A 19 5.17 -18.10 -14.63
CA LEU A 19 5.42 -17.65 -16.00
C LEU A 19 6.11 -16.29 -16.07
N SER A 20 5.75 -15.37 -15.17
CA SER A 20 6.25 -13.99 -15.19
C SER A 20 7.51 -13.79 -14.32
N ALA A 21 7.74 -14.61 -13.29
CA ALA A 21 8.91 -14.50 -12.42
C ALA A 21 10.26 -14.56 -13.15
N PRO A 22 10.49 -15.45 -14.14
CA PRO A 22 11.74 -15.45 -14.89
C PRO A 22 11.99 -14.12 -15.60
N LEU A 23 10.96 -13.50 -16.17
CA LEU A 23 11.09 -12.18 -16.83
C LEU A 23 11.49 -11.09 -15.82
N VAL A 24 10.90 -11.10 -14.62
CA VAL A 24 11.23 -10.14 -13.55
C VAL A 24 12.65 -10.39 -13.01
N VAL A 25 13.03 -11.65 -12.84
CA VAL A 25 14.32 -12.06 -12.26
C VAL A 25 15.47 -11.87 -13.25
N MET A 26 15.30 -12.30 -14.49
CA MET A 26 16.33 -12.12 -15.53
C MET A 26 16.50 -10.65 -15.93
N ALA A 27 15.42 -9.89 -15.89
CA ALA A 27 15.45 -8.46 -16.14
C ALA A 27 16.00 -7.64 -14.96
N GLY A 28 15.88 -8.13 -13.71
CA GLY A 28 16.27 -7.40 -12.50
C GLY A 28 17.74 -6.96 -12.45
N PRO A 29 18.73 -7.84 -12.72
CA PRO A 29 20.14 -7.48 -12.82
C PRO A 29 20.49 -6.62 -14.04
N LEU A 30 19.79 -6.85 -15.17
CA LEU A 30 20.00 -6.18 -16.45
C LEU A 30 19.20 -4.88 -16.56
N LEU A 31 18.02 -4.82 -15.92
CA LEU A 31 17.09 -3.70 -15.98
C LEU A 31 17.10 -2.93 -14.66
N ARG A 32 18.03 -1.98 -14.55
CA ARG A 32 18.06 -1.04 -13.42
C ARG A 32 17.07 0.11 -13.64
N GLY A 33 16.49 0.62 -12.54
CA GLY A 33 15.64 1.81 -12.57
C GLY A 33 14.24 1.55 -13.10
N ILE A 34 13.78 2.38 -14.06
CA ILE A 34 12.39 2.40 -14.55
C ILE A 34 11.93 1.08 -15.19
N TRP A 35 12.85 0.31 -15.76
CA TRP A 35 12.53 -0.97 -16.40
C TRP A 35 12.07 -2.03 -15.40
N ALA A 36 12.67 -2.07 -14.20
CA ALA A 36 12.20 -2.95 -13.13
C ALA A 36 10.74 -2.67 -12.74
N TYR A 37 10.34 -1.39 -12.73
CA TYR A 37 8.95 -1.00 -12.50
C TYR A 37 8.02 -1.42 -13.64
N ARG A 38 8.45 -1.29 -14.89
CA ARG A 38 7.65 -1.73 -16.06
C ARG A 38 7.37 -3.23 -16.02
N PHE A 39 8.37 -4.04 -15.70
CA PHE A 39 8.20 -5.49 -15.56
C PHE A 39 7.36 -5.86 -14.32
N GLY A 40 7.63 -5.23 -13.16
CA GLY A 40 6.79 -5.38 -11.98
C GLY A 40 5.33 -4.98 -12.24
N LYS A 41 5.11 -3.95 -13.08
CA LYS A 41 3.77 -3.55 -13.53
C LYS A 41 3.10 -4.65 -14.35
N LEU A 42 3.83 -5.33 -15.25
CA LEU A 42 3.26 -6.43 -16.05
C LEU A 42 2.75 -7.56 -15.14
N TRP A 43 3.58 -8.01 -14.19
CA TRP A 43 3.17 -9.02 -13.21
C TRP A 43 1.93 -8.57 -12.43
N ARG A 44 1.93 -7.33 -11.97
CA ARG A 44 0.83 -6.74 -11.21
C ARG A 44 -0.46 -6.67 -12.04
N LEU A 45 -0.39 -6.20 -13.29
CA LEU A 45 -1.55 -6.10 -14.17
C LEU A 45 -2.17 -7.47 -14.44
N GLY A 46 -1.36 -8.50 -14.70
CA GLY A 46 -1.87 -9.87 -14.84
C GLY A 46 -2.50 -10.40 -13.55
N THR A 47 -1.91 -10.10 -12.39
CA THR A 47 -2.52 -10.46 -11.11
C THR A 47 -3.84 -9.74 -10.90
N GLN A 48 -3.92 -8.43 -11.19
CA GLN A 48 -5.16 -7.63 -11.10
C GLN A 48 -6.22 -8.14 -12.08
N PHE A 49 -5.85 -8.56 -13.29
CA PHE A 49 -6.77 -9.19 -14.21
C PHE A 49 -7.46 -10.42 -13.57
N GLY A 50 -6.69 -11.29 -12.93
CA GLY A 50 -7.25 -12.43 -12.19
C GLY A 50 -8.14 -12.00 -11.02
N VAL A 51 -7.75 -10.96 -10.28
CA VAL A 51 -8.55 -10.39 -9.19
C VAL A 51 -9.90 -9.87 -9.70
N GLU A 52 -9.90 -9.17 -10.81
CA GLU A 52 -11.12 -8.59 -11.37
C GLU A 52 -12.03 -9.64 -12.02
N HIS A 53 -11.48 -10.55 -12.83
CA HIS A 53 -12.28 -11.46 -13.64
C HIS A 53 -12.59 -12.79 -12.95
N ILE A 54 -11.67 -13.30 -12.11
CA ILE A 54 -11.90 -14.56 -11.39
C ILE A 54 -12.55 -14.29 -10.03
N LEU A 55 -11.98 -13.39 -9.23
CA LEU A 55 -12.54 -13.06 -7.92
C LEU A 55 -13.73 -12.11 -8.01
N GLY A 56 -13.82 -11.27 -9.04
CA GLY A 56 -14.85 -10.25 -9.18
C GLY A 56 -14.68 -9.08 -8.22
N ILE A 57 -13.43 -8.75 -7.83
CA ILE A 57 -13.13 -7.62 -6.94
C ILE A 57 -12.69 -6.44 -7.80
N ARG A 58 -13.42 -5.32 -7.73
CA ARG A 58 -13.17 -4.11 -8.53
C ARG A 58 -12.89 -2.90 -7.65
N PRO A 59 -11.96 -2.02 -8.03
CA PRO A 59 -11.73 -0.76 -7.32
C PRO A 59 -12.76 0.30 -7.70
N ARG A 60 -13.20 1.09 -6.71
CA ARG A 60 -13.86 2.38 -6.89
C ARG A 60 -13.05 3.44 -6.18
N VAL A 61 -12.46 4.36 -6.93
CA VAL A 61 -11.60 5.42 -6.39
C VAL A 61 -12.38 6.72 -6.33
N ILE A 62 -12.42 7.36 -5.18
CA ILE A 62 -13.00 8.67 -4.91
C ILE A 62 -11.92 9.62 -4.38
N GLY A 63 -12.03 10.93 -4.67
CA GLY A 63 -11.06 11.93 -4.25
C GLY A 63 -9.76 11.91 -5.07
N ARG A 64 -9.78 11.48 -6.33
CA ARG A 64 -8.55 11.47 -7.17
C ARG A 64 -7.93 12.85 -7.34
N GLU A 65 -8.74 13.90 -7.33
CA GLU A 65 -8.36 15.30 -7.39
C GLU A 65 -7.50 15.76 -6.21
N ASN A 66 -7.54 15.01 -5.11
CA ASN A 66 -6.72 15.29 -3.92
C ASN A 66 -5.28 14.80 -4.04
N MET A 67 -4.96 14.00 -5.09
CA MET A 67 -3.61 13.48 -5.28
C MET A 67 -2.73 14.54 -5.94
N PRO A 68 -1.66 15.02 -5.28
CA PRO A 68 -0.74 16.00 -5.86
C PRO A 68 0.00 15.41 -7.07
N ASP A 69 0.38 16.27 -8.02
CA ASP A 69 1.25 15.89 -9.14
C ASP A 69 2.71 15.69 -8.69
N GLU A 70 3.14 16.38 -7.64
CA GLU A 70 4.45 16.17 -7.03
C GLU A 70 4.47 14.95 -6.12
N ALA A 71 5.64 14.29 -6.07
CA ALA A 71 5.89 13.15 -5.21
C ALA A 71 5.65 13.50 -3.72
N CYS A 72 4.91 12.66 -3.02
CA CYS A 72 4.52 12.88 -1.64
C CYS A 72 4.53 11.59 -0.82
N VAL A 73 4.34 11.71 0.48
CA VAL A 73 4.12 10.56 1.37
C VAL A 73 2.63 10.24 1.41
N ILE A 74 2.29 8.99 1.19
CA ILE A 74 0.92 8.47 1.30
C ILE A 74 0.82 7.64 2.56
N LEU A 75 -0.06 8.02 3.48
CA LEU A 75 -0.39 7.25 4.68
C LEU A 75 -1.71 6.51 4.43
N SER A 76 -1.64 5.19 4.30
CA SER A 76 -2.80 4.39 3.92
C SER A 76 -3.19 3.39 5.01
N LYS A 77 -4.50 3.17 5.15
CA LYS A 77 -5.04 2.02 5.88
C LYS A 77 -4.42 0.72 5.35
N HIS A 78 -4.23 -0.29 6.22
CA HIS A 78 -3.65 -1.59 5.84
C HIS A 78 -4.53 -2.74 6.29
N GLN A 79 -5.24 -3.39 5.37
CA GLN A 79 -6.19 -4.46 5.70
C GLN A 79 -5.96 -5.76 4.91
N SER A 80 -5.41 -5.67 3.70
CA SER A 80 -5.38 -6.77 2.74
C SER A 80 -4.01 -6.86 2.01
N ALA A 81 -3.82 -7.87 1.19
CA ALA A 81 -2.76 -7.87 0.18
C ALA A 81 -3.18 -7.10 -1.08
N TRP A 82 -4.48 -6.94 -1.29
CA TRP A 82 -5.06 -6.30 -2.46
C TRP A 82 -4.60 -4.85 -2.65
N GLU A 83 -4.60 -4.05 -1.58
CA GLU A 83 -4.22 -2.64 -1.68
C GLU A 83 -2.76 -2.45 -2.08
N THR A 84 -1.86 -3.37 -1.77
CA THR A 84 -0.44 -3.25 -2.18
C THR A 84 -0.26 -3.31 -3.70
N MET A 85 -1.21 -3.92 -4.40
CA MET A 85 -1.24 -3.96 -5.86
C MET A 85 -1.97 -2.74 -6.43
N THR A 86 -3.13 -2.41 -5.87
CA THR A 86 -4.06 -1.44 -6.46
C THR A 86 -3.69 0.01 -6.15
N LEU A 87 -3.10 0.30 -4.98
CA LEU A 87 -2.65 1.66 -4.65
C LEU A 87 -1.55 2.19 -5.57
N GLN A 88 -0.92 1.34 -6.37
CA GLN A 88 0.02 1.79 -7.40
C GLN A 88 -0.66 2.51 -8.58
N ASP A 89 -1.99 2.36 -8.74
CA ASP A 89 -2.76 2.97 -9.84
C ASP A 89 -3.46 4.27 -9.42
N ILE A 90 -3.30 4.71 -8.16
CA ILE A 90 -3.89 5.98 -7.70
C ILE A 90 -2.98 7.17 -7.96
N VAL A 91 -1.67 6.95 -8.10
CA VAL A 91 -0.71 8.03 -8.43
C VAL A 91 -0.90 8.50 -9.88
N PRO A 92 -0.53 9.73 -10.21
CA PRO A 92 -0.67 10.27 -11.57
C PRO A 92 -0.01 9.39 -12.63
N LYS A 93 -0.56 9.41 -13.85
CA LYS A 93 -0.04 8.62 -14.99
C LYS A 93 1.43 8.93 -15.25
N GLY A 94 2.22 7.88 -15.43
CA GLY A 94 3.67 8.00 -15.66
C GLY A 94 4.50 8.15 -14.37
N ARG A 95 3.84 8.26 -13.22
CA ARG A 95 4.50 8.25 -11.90
C ARG A 95 4.53 6.84 -11.31
N TYR A 96 5.40 6.66 -10.35
CA TYR A 96 5.60 5.38 -9.67
C TYR A 96 5.54 5.57 -8.17
N CYS A 97 5.27 4.49 -7.43
CA CYS A 97 5.33 4.51 -5.98
C CYS A 97 6.21 3.38 -5.45
N VAL A 98 6.72 3.58 -4.26
CA VAL A 98 7.46 2.59 -3.48
C VAL A 98 6.76 2.39 -2.14
N PHE A 99 6.90 1.18 -1.59
CA PHE A 99 6.38 0.85 -0.26
C PHE A 99 7.52 0.76 0.75
N VAL A 100 7.21 1.12 1.99
CA VAL A 100 8.06 0.81 3.13
C VAL A 100 7.74 -0.60 3.62
N LEU A 101 8.70 -1.48 3.54
CA LEU A 101 8.55 -2.90 3.83
C LEU A 101 9.61 -3.42 4.84
N LYS A 102 9.36 -4.60 5.36
CA LYS A 102 10.26 -5.29 6.26
C LYS A 102 11.46 -5.85 5.49
N ARG A 103 12.68 -5.64 5.99
CA ARG A 103 13.94 -6.07 5.34
C ARG A 103 13.96 -7.56 5.00
N GLU A 104 13.35 -8.38 5.85
CA GLU A 104 13.29 -9.83 5.64
C GLU A 104 12.53 -10.24 4.38
N LEU A 105 11.61 -9.39 3.88
CA LEU A 105 10.94 -9.66 2.60
C LEU A 105 11.88 -9.67 1.40
N LEU A 106 13.02 -8.97 1.50
CA LEU A 106 14.04 -9.02 0.46
C LEU A 106 14.78 -10.36 0.39
N LYS A 107 14.71 -11.18 1.44
CA LYS A 107 15.32 -12.52 1.49
C LYS A 107 14.43 -13.60 0.84
N VAL A 108 13.15 -13.29 0.55
CA VAL A 108 12.24 -14.24 -0.10
C VAL A 108 12.67 -14.40 -1.57
N PRO A 109 13.02 -15.60 -2.01
CA PRO A 109 13.43 -15.83 -3.39
C PRO A 109 12.39 -15.30 -4.38
N PHE A 110 12.85 -14.78 -5.53
CA PHE A 110 12.06 -14.15 -6.60
C PHE A 110 11.32 -12.88 -6.16
N VAL A 111 10.50 -12.93 -5.12
CA VAL A 111 9.74 -11.77 -4.60
C VAL A 111 10.70 -10.70 -4.08
N GLY A 112 11.66 -11.08 -3.24
CA GLY A 112 12.63 -10.16 -2.65
C GLY A 112 13.53 -9.52 -3.73
N TRP A 113 13.91 -10.28 -4.73
CA TRP A 113 14.70 -9.76 -5.87
C TRP A 113 13.91 -8.73 -6.66
N GLY A 114 12.62 -8.98 -6.93
CA GLY A 114 11.72 -8.02 -7.58
C GLY A 114 11.54 -6.74 -6.75
N LEU A 115 11.33 -6.87 -5.44
CA LEU A 115 11.20 -5.74 -4.53
C LEU A 115 12.50 -4.90 -4.46
N ALA A 116 13.66 -5.56 -4.44
CA ALA A 116 14.96 -4.90 -4.47
C ALA A 116 15.21 -4.17 -5.79
N ALA A 117 14.89 -4.81 -6.93
CA ALA A 117 14.99 -4.21 -8.27
C ALA A 117 14.09 -2.97 -8.42
N MET A 118 12.90 -3.01 -7.86
CA MET A 118 11.98 -1.87 -7.77
C MET A 118 12.39 -0.85 -6.70
N LYS A 119 13.55 -1.01 -6.06
CA LYS A 119 14.08 -0.07 -5.07
C LYS A 119 13.08 0.27 -3.95
N MET A 120 12.30 -0.70 -3.49
CA MET A 120 11.41 -0.52 -2.35
C MET A 120 12.20 -0.11 -1.10
N ILE A 121 11.58 0.68 -0.22
CA ILE A 121 12.22 1.12 1.03
C ILE A 121 12.16 -0.04 2.01
N SER A 122 13.33 -0.58 2.36
CA SER A 122 13.44 -1.70 3.28
C SER A 122 14.02 -1.28 4.62
N ILE A 123 13.35 -1.64 5.71
CA ILE A 123 13.76 -1.27 7.06
C ILE A 123 13.90 -2.48 7.97
N ASP A 124 14.87 -2.41 8.86
CA ASP A 124 14.95 -3.30 9.99
C ASP A 124 14.10 -2.73 11.14
N ARG A 125 12.92 -3.31 11.36
CA ARG A 125 11.96 -2.81 12.36
C ARG A 125 12.42 -3.05 13.81
N SER A 126 13.44 -3.87 14.02
CA SER A 126 14.03 -4.12 15.33
C SER A 126 15.08 -3.08 15.73
N ALA A 127 15.57 -2.30 14.78
CA ALA A 127 16.64 -1.33 14.96
C ALA A 127 16.19 0.00 15.63
N GLY A 128 14.99 0.08 16.19
CA GLY A 128 14.53 1.25 16.95
C GLY A 128 14.63 2.56 16.15
N LYS A 129 15.44 3.51 16.64
CA LYS A 129 15.65 4.81 15.99
C LYS A 129 16.32 4.67 14.62
N ASP A 130 17.25 3.75 14.46
CA ASP A 130 17.94 3.53 13.18
C ASP A 130 16.96 3.10 12.08
N ALA A 131 15.84 2.44 12.44
CA ALA A 131 14.79 2.13 11.49
C ALA A 131 14.12 3.39 10.92
N LEU A 132 13.96 4.43 11.73
CA LEU A 132 13.41 5.72 11.30
C LEU A 132 14.40 6.43 10.36
N ASP A 133 15.66 6.42 10.69
CA ASP A 133 16.71 7.02 9.85
C ASP A 133 16.84 6.30 8.51
N GLN A 134 16.67 4.96 8.48
CA GLN A 134 16.57 4.18 7.24
C GLN A 134 15.37 4.61 6.39
N VAL A 135 14.21 4.88 7.01
CA VAL A 135 13.02 5.37 6.28
C VAL A 135 13.30 6.74 5.66
N VAL A 136 13.88 7.68 6.44
CA VAL A 136 14.16 9.04 5.95
C VAL A 136 15.20 9.03 4.85
N SER A 137 16.32 8.33 5.04
CA SER A 137 17.41 8.28 4.07
C SER A 137 16.93 7.73 2.72
N GLN A 138 16.32 6.55 2.72
CA GLN A 138 15.82 5.93 1.50
C GLN A 138 14.61 6.70 0.94
N GLY A 139 13.67 7.12 1.79
CA GLY A 139 12.46 7.83 1.38
C GLY A 139 12.75 9.18 0.74
N ARG A 140 13.67 9.96 1.30
CA ARG A 140 14.14 11.24 0.73
C ARG A 140 14.67 11.04 -0.69
N GLU A 141 15.47 10.01 -0.89
CA GLU A 141 16.04 9.69 -2.21
C GLU A 141 14.92 9.32 -3.21
N ARG A 142 13.91 8.55 -2.78
CA ARG A 142 12.78 8.19 -3.64
C ARG A 142 11.90 9.39 -3.99
N LEU A 143 11.60 10.24 -3.01
CA LEU A 143 10.82 11.47 -3.23
C LEU A 143 11.54 12.41 -4.21
N LYS A 144 12.87 12.60 -4.07
CA LYS A 144 13.69 13.37 -5.03
C LYS A 144 13.65 12.79 -6.44
N GLN A 145 13.56 11.48 -6.58
CA GLN A 145 13.43 10.79 -7.87
C GLN A 145 12.00 10.85 -8.44
N GLY A 146 11.07 11.51 -7.75
CA GLY A 146 9.67 11.65 -8.16
C GLY A 146 8.78 10.45 -7.84
N PHE A 147 9.21 9.54 -6.94
CA PHE A 147 8.39 8.44 -6.48
C PHE A 147 7.51 8.84 -5.30
N TYR A 148 6.26 8.41 -5.31
CA TYR A 148 5.39 8.48 -4.15
C TYR A 148 5.78 7.40 -3.15
N VAL A 149 5.83 7.74 -1.86
CA VAL A 149 6.20 6.80 -0.81
C VAL A 149 4.96 6.39 -0.02
N ILE A 150 4.52 5.15 -0.21
CA ILE A 150 3.37 4.59 0.50
C ILE A 150 3.84 3.95 1.80
N VAL A 151 3.27 4.40 2.90
CA VAL A 151 3.51 3.86 4.24
C VAL A 151 2.19 3.41 4.83
N PHE A 152 2.20 2.22 5.43
CA PHE A 152 1.11 1.71 6.23
C PHE A 152 1.42 1.98 7.72
N PRO A 153 0.86 3.05 8.32
CA PRO A 153 1.28 3.48 9.66
C PRO A 153 0.91 2.48 10.75
N GLU A 154 -0.06 1.61 10.52
CA GLU A 154 -0.41 0.50 11.42
C GLU A 154 0.70 -0.54 11.55
N GLY A 155 1.63 -0.60 10.58
CA GLY A 155 2.77 -1.51 10.52
C GLY A 155 2.41 -2.98 10.31
N THR A 156 1.14 -3.32 10.25
CA THR A 156 0.60 -4.66 9.94
C THR A 156 -0.84 -4.54 9.46
N ARG A 157 -1.34 -5.55 8.78
CA ARG A 157 -2.75 -5.59 8.36
C ARG A 157 -3.66 -5.69 9.57
N VAL A 158 -4.69 -4.82 9.62
CA VAL A 158 -5.68 -4.71 10.69
C VAL A 158 -7.05 -5.11 10.13
N ALA A 159 -7.81 -5.88 10.89
CA ALA A 159 -9.13 -6.34 10.46
C ALA A 159 -10.12 -5.15 10.30
N PRO A 160 -11.10 -5.25 9.39
CA PRO A 160 -12.16 -4.26 9.26
C PRO A 160 -12.86 -3.98 10.61
N GLY A 161 -13.12 -2.71 10.91
CA GLY A 161 -13.70 -2.28 12.18
C GLY A 161 -12.72 -2.14 13.34
N GLN A 162 -11.49 -2.62 13.19
CA GLN A 162 -10.46 -2.47 14.21
C GLN A 162 -9.53 -1.30 13.93
N LYS A 163 -9.03 -0.71 15.01
CA LYS A 163 -8.04 0.36 15.01
C LYS A 163 -6.74 -0.12 15.65
N LYS A 164 -5.61 0.34 15.15
CA LYS A 164 -4.30 0.13 15.74
C LYS A 164 -3.54 1.44 15.77
N ARG A 165 -2.77 1.67 16.85
CA ARG A 165 -1.93 2.86 17.00
C ARG A 165 -1.00 3.03 15.79
N TYR A 166 -0.97 4.23 15.21
CA TYR A 166 -0.11 4.59 14.11
C TYR A 166 1.35 4.74 14.59
N LYS A 167 2.27 4.15 13.85
CA LYS A 167 3.70 4.29 14.03
C LYS A 167 4.19 5.57 13.36
N SER A 168 5.26 6.16 13.89
CA SER A 168 5.77 7.44 13.43
C SER A 168 6.48 7.40 12.06
N GLY A 169 6.94 6.25 11.57
CA GLY A 169 7.85 6.18 10.42
C GLY A 169 7.43 6.97 9.17
N GLY A 170 6.14 7.00 8.83
CA GLY A 170 5.66 7.78 7.70
C GLY A 170 5.60 9.28 7.99
N ALA A 171 5.15 9.66 9.19
CA ALA A 171 5.15 11.04 9.66
C ALA A 171 6.58 11.56 9.81
N TYR A 172 7.48 10.75 10.38
CA TYR A 172 8.91 11.06 10.52
C TYR A 172 9.55 11.36 9.16
N LEU A 173 9.27 10.54 8.14
CA LEU A 173 9.73 10.83 6.78
C LEU A 173 9.20 12.16 6.26
N ALA A 174 7.88 12.38 6.38
CA ALA A 174 7.24 13.56 5.81
C ALA A 174 7.73 14.87 6.44
N THR A 175 7.88 14.92 7.76
CA THR A 175 8.39 16.09 8.49
C THR A 175 9.85 16.38 8.19
N HIS A 176 10.71 15.33 8.15
CA HIS A 176 12.14 15.49 7.91
C HIS A 176 12.49 15.82 6.45
N VAL A 177 11.59 15.52 5.51
CA VAL A 177 11.76 15.88 4.10
C VAL A 177 11.08 17.22 3.79
N GLY A 178 10.04 17.59 4.54
CA GLY A 178 9.20 18.75 4.27
C GLY A 178 8.37 18.54 3.01
N CYS A 179 7.47 17.55 3.02
CA CYS A 179 6.67 17.22 1.85
C CYS A 179 5.19 17.07 2.20
N LYS A 180 4.33 17.03 1.18
CA LYS A 180 2.90 16.75 1.37
C LYS A 180 2.65 15.33 1.83
N VAL A 181 1.56 15.17 2.60
CA VAL A 181 1.02 13.89 3.06
C VAL A 181 -0.40 13.73 2.53
N VAL A 182 -0.69 12.56 1.97
CA VAL A 182 -2.03 12.17 1.50
C VAL A 182 -2.53 11.00 2.33
N PRO A 183 -3.61 11.16 3.10
CA PRO A 183 -4.23 10.05 3.81
C PRO A 183 -5.14 9.25 2.89
N ILE A 184 -5.14 7.91 3.02
CA ILE A 184 -5.98 7.02 2.22
C ILE A 184 -6.69 6.01 3.12
N ALA A 185 -8.02 5.93 2.95
CA ALA A 185 -8.87 4.90 3.52
C ALA A 185 -9.34 3.92 2.44
N HIS A 186 -9.56 2.65 2.81
CA HIS A 186 -10.15 1.66 1.92
C HIS A 186 -10.72 0.47 2.71
N ASP A 187 -11.72 -0.18 2.18
CA ASP A 187 -12.44 -1.32 2.78
C ASP A 187 -12.01 -2.69 2.24
N ALA A 188 -10.81 -2.79 1.68
CA ALA A 188 -10.31 -4.01 1.01
C ALA A 188 -10.34 -5.27 1.88
N GLY A 189 -10.19 -5.12 3.20
CA GLY A 189 -10.24 -6.25 4.13
C GLY A 189 -11.60 -6.93 4.22
N GLU A 190 -12.68 -6.30 3.77
CA GLU A 190 -14.01 -6.89 3.76
C GLU A 190 -14.16 -7.98 2.69
N LEU A 191 -13.52 -7.79 1.55
CA LEU A 191 -13.57 -8.72 0.43
C LEU A 191 -12.37 -9.67 0.40
N TRP A 192 -11.20 -9.18 0.83
CA TRP A 192 -9.97 -9.96 0.92
C TRP A 192 -9.31 -9.82 2.29
N PRO A 193 -9.80 -10.52 3.33
CA PRO A 193 -9.26 -10.44 4.67
C PRO A 193 -7.81 -10.94 4.74
N ARG A 194 -7.09 -10.47 5.76
CA ARG A 194 -5.73 -10.93 6.05
C ARG A 194 -5.68 -12.46 6.20
N GLN A 195 -4.75 -13.10 5.48
CA GLN A 195 -4.49 -14.55 5.53
C GLN A 195 -5.72 -15.46 5.23
N ALA A 196 -6.83 -14.89 4.75
CA ALA A 196 -7.99 -15.69 4.41
C ALA A 196 -7.84 -16.35 3.04
N PHE A 197 -8.13 -17.65 2.97
CA PHE A 197 -8.27 -18.34 1.70
C PHE A 197 -9.48 -17.83 0.93
N LEU A 198 -10.60 -17.64 1.60
CA LEU A 198 -11.84 -17.17 0.99
C LEU A 198 -11.79 -15.67 0.71
N LYS A 199 -12.08 -15.31 -0.53
CA LYS A 199 -12.26 -13.94 -0.99
C LYS A 199 -13.68 -13.79 -1.52
N LYS A 200 -14.26 -12.60 -1.38
CA LYS A 200 -15.63 -12.30 -1.79
C LYS A 200 -15.62 -11.34 -2.98
N PRO A 201 -16.47 -11.54 -3.99
CA PRO A 201 -16.64 -10.55 -5.05
C PRO A 201 -17.26 -9.27 -4.50
N GLY A 202 -17.00 -8.16 -5.17
CA GLY A 202 -17.58 -6.87 -4.81
C GLY A 202 -16.70 -5.70 -5.22
N THR A 203 -17.08 -4.51 -4.76
CA THR A 203 -16.36 -3.28 -5.02
C THR A 203 -15.61 -2.84 -3.77
N VAL A 204 -14.29 -2.65 -3.90
CA VAL A 204 -13.47 -2.02 -2.88
C VAL A 204 -13.45 -0.51 -3.14
N THR A 205 -13.87 0.26 -2.16
CA THR A 205 -13.76 1.71 -2.20
C THR A 205 -12.39 2.13 -1.70
N ILE A 206 -11.67 2.91 -2.50
CA ILE A 206 -10.45 3.64 -2.13
C ILE A 206 -10.83 5.11 -2.04
N SER A 207 -10.70 5.70 -0.88
CA SER A 207 -10.93 7.13 -0.64
C SER A 207 -9.60 7.85 -0.43
N ILE A 208 -9.33 8.85 -1.26
CA ILE A 208 -8.13 9.69 -1.21
C ILE A 208 -8.51 10.99 -0.51
N GLY A 209 -7.90 11.25 0.63
CA GLY A 209 -8.14 12.46 1.41
C GLY A 209 -7.38 13.67 0.92
N PRO A 210 -7.76 14.87 1.41
CA PRO A 210 -7.06 16.10 1.09
C PRO A 210 -5.59 16.01 1.47
N ALA A 211 -4.71 16.39 0.54
CA ALA A 211 -3.29 16.52 0.83
C ALA A 211 -3.06 17.66 1.82
N PHE A 212 -2.11 17.50 2.72
CA PHE A 212 -1.66 18.55 3.63
C PHE A 212 -0.14 18.61 3.71
N ASP A 213 0.39 19.79 3.98
CA ASP A 213 1.83 20.01 4.12
C ASP A 213 2.29 19.54 5.50
N ALA A 214 3.39 18.80 5.55
CA ALA A 214 4.03 18.37 6.79
C ALA A 214 5.14 19.32 7.26
N THR A 215 5.45 20.36 6.49
CA THR A 215 6.48 21.35 6.83
C THR A 215 6.10 22.09 8.12
N GLY A 216 7.00 22.09 9.08
CA GLY A 216 6.79 22.76 10.38
C GLY A 216 5.89 22.02 11.36
N LEU A 217 5.29 20.88 10.96
CA LEU A 217 4.53 20.04 11.87
C LEU A 217 5.44 19.03 12.58
N SER A 218 5.05 18.66 13.80
CA SER A 218 5.63 17.51 14.49
C SER A 218 5.10 16.20 13.91
N GLU A 219 5.82 15.10 14.14
CA GLU A 219 5.39 13.74 13.76
C GLU A 219 4.05 13.35 14.37
N GLY A 220 3.82 13.80 15.63
CA GLY A 220 2.57 13.58 16.34
C GLY A 220 1.39 14.25 15.65
N GLU A 221 1.55 15.49 15.21
CA GLU A 221 0.52 16.26 14.49
C GLU A 221 0.22 15.65 13.12
N VAL A 222 1.26 15.25 12.35
CA VAL A 222 1.08 14.57 11.06
C VAL A 222 0.32 13.27 11.24
N ASN A 223 0.70 12.43 12.21
CA ASN A 223 0.00 11.18 12.50
C ASN A 223 -1.43 11.43 12.95
N ALA A 224 -1.64 12.35 13.90
CA ALA A 224 -2.98 12.65 14.41
C ALA A 224 -3.92 13.13 13.31
N ARG A 225 -3.45 14.01 12.42
CA ARG A 225 -4.23 14.52 11.29
C ARG A 225 -4.58 13.42 10.29
N ALA A 226 -3.60 12.60 9.90
CA ALA A 226 -3.85 11.48 8.98
C ALA A 226 -4.76 10.42 9.60
N GLU A 227 -4.53 10.05 10.86
CA GLU A 227 -5.34 9.07 11.60
C GLU A 227 -6.78 9.54 11.76
N ALA A 228 -7.00 10.79 12.18
CA ALA A 228 -8.34 11.35 12.35
C ALA A 228 -9.14 11.27 11.04
N TRP A 229 -8.52 11.66 9.92
CA TRP A 229 -9.19 11.61 8.62
C TRP A 229 -9.45 10.15 8.18
N ILE A 230 -8.43 9.27 8.24
CA ILE A 230 -8.57 7.86 7.81
C ILE A 230 -9.64 7.15 8.63
N GLU A 231 -9.65 7.28 9.93
CA GLU A 231 -10.60 6.58 10.80
C GLU A 231 -12.03 7.14 10.67
N ALA A 232 -12.18 8.46 10.43
CA ALA A 232 -13.48 9.04 10.11
C ALA A 232 -14.00 8.53 8.77
N GLU A 233 -13.14 8.48 7.76
CA GLU A 233 -13.49 8.00 6.43
C GLU A 233 -13.80 6.50 6.41
N MET A 234 -13.08 5.69 7.21
CA MET A 234 -13.40 4.28 7.40
C MET A 234 -14.81 4.07 7.94
N ARG A 235 -15.28 4.92 8.88
CA ARG A 235 -16.67 4.86 9.36
C ARG A 235 -17.67 5.23 8.27
N ARG A 236 -17.31 6.12 7.36
CA ARG A 236 -18.16 6.52 6.22
C ARG A 236 -18.28 5.44 5.16
N ILE A 237 -17.16 4.76 4.79
CA ILE A 237 -17.15 3.75 3.72
C ILE A 237 -17.54 2.34 4.20
N SER A 238 -17.38 2.07 5.51
CA SER A 238 -17.70 0.78 6.14
C SER A 238 -18.55 0.96 7.42
N PRO A 239 -19.68 1.67 7.40
CA PRO A 239 -20.42 2.03 8.62
C PRO A 239 -20.88 0.81 9.42
N HIS A 240 -21.16 -0.30 8.74
CA HIS A 240 -21.60 -1.56 9.37
C HIS A 240 -20.53 -2.20 10.26
N ARG A 241 -19.25 -1.82 10.11
CA ARG A 241 -18.13 -2.32 10.93
C ARG A 241 -17.90 -1.53 12.20
N TYR A 242 -18.55 -0.38 12.34
CA TYR A 242 -18.34 0.55 13.45
C TYR A 242 -19.63 0.84 14.26
N ARG A 243 -20.74 0.11 14.01
CA ARG A 243 -22.05 0.31 14.67
C ARG A 243 -22.03 -0.02 16.16
N ASP A 244 -21.26 -1.02 16.57
CA ASP A 244 -21.28 -1.53 17.95
C ASP A 244 -20.56 -0.64 18.95
N ALA A 245 -19.69 0.27 18.49
CA ALA A 245 -18.98 1.21 19.36
C ALA A 245 -19.85 2.40 19.82
N ALA A 246 -20.98 2.67 19.15
CA ALA A 246 -21.89 3.76 19.47
C ALA A 246 -23.07 3.33 20.38
N GLN A 247 -23.28 2.02 20.57
CA GLN A 247 -24.38 1.49 21.40
C GLN A 247 -23.90 0.94 22.75
N ALA A 248 -22.60 1.02 23.04
CA ALA A 248 -22.01 0.55 24.30
C ALA A 248 -21.76 1.69 25.34
N ASN A 249 -22.35 2.87 25.13
CA ASN A 249 -22.36 3.98 26.11
C ASN A 249 -23.78 4.30 26.54
#